data_44b2e73202a9dfb469b0ec047eac6e45
#
_entry.id   44b2e73202a9dfb469b0ec047eac6e45
#
_cell.length_a   1.000
_cell.length_b   1.000
_cell.length_c   1.000
_cell.angle_alpha   90.00
_cell.angle_beta   90.00
_cell.angle_gamma   90.00
#
_symmetry.space_group_name_H-M   'P 1'
#
loop_
_entity.id
_entity.type
_entity.pdbx_description
1 polymer ?
#
loop_
_entity_poly.entity_id
_entity_poly.type
_entity_poly.pdbx_seq_one_letter_code
_entity_poly.pdbx_strand_id
1 'polypeptide(L)'
;MLVWLVVLGLAWWRFAAISGSRTFQYDEWNFVLNRWRFEIESFLRPHNSHLSLLPAAIFFVLFRTVGLDNYGVYQAAGYLTHFTVATLLLHLAMRRVGIRAALPVATAFLLLGSAAENSLWPFQIGSMASLAGFLLALTALDRDDHRSPGLLAIGLCVSLASAGFGIVAVAGVALEAALRRRAREYAAAVLVPASLWFLWYLSYGTSEMQRENISRVPEYLHESYAGAVAALVRAPLAWGFVVAWLLLVALLIAVIRQPQYHLRVVTLAATIAAYWVLTALSRAQHWAPLSGRYVYLAAPILLLLLVELASLVDRRTAAAGLLVFAAWSVTSTWEAMSAHARWLREWGDSVGMELRVLDSRLDVAPGNYRPDSLRAPDIYADSYRAAIDGLSSSPAFDDAGSTAASRAARADADRVLYELGAITIETAEAAIVCEPGTESAGELLLRSGSQLVMLTTGPAEIGLRALGDEPLPATRVQAPGDRAMRVTVDARLPEEQWRLMLLSADARACFGS
;
A
#
# COMPACT_ATOMS: atom_id res chain seq x y z
N MET A 1 -9.47 29.61 3.27
CA MET A 1 -8.32 29.09 2.48
C MET A 1 -7.04 28.98 3.31
N LEU A 2 -6.55 30.05 3.96
CA LEU A 2 -5.29 29.99 4.72
C LEU A 2 -5.28 28.85 5.77
N VAL A 3 -6.34 28.73 6.58
CA VAL A 3 -6.46 27.64 7.58
C VAL A 3 -6.34 26.26 6.93
N TRP A 4 -6.94 26.05 5.76
CA TRP A 4 -6.83 24.78 5.06
C TRP A 4 -5.40 24.49 4.58
N LEU A 5 -4.69 25.49 4.07
CA LEU A 5 -3.27 25.32 3.70
C LEU A 5 -2.40 24.97 4.91
N VAL A 6 -2.67 25.57 6.08
CA VAL A 6 -1.98 25.20 7.33
C VAL A 6 -2.29 23.75 7.71
N VAL A 7 -3.55 23.31 7.61
CA VAL A 7 -3.94 21.91 7.90
C VAL A 7 -3.23 20.94 6.95
N LEU A 8 -3.17 21.26 5.64
CA LEU A 8 -2.44 20.44 4.67
C LEU A 8 -0.93 20.40 4.98
N GLY A 9 -0.33 21.53 5.35
CA GLY A 9 1.09 21.60 5.74
C GLY A 9 1.41 20.74 6.98
N LEU A 10 0.53 20.78 7.99
CA LEU A 10 0.65 19.94 9.18
C LEU A 10 0.47 18.45 8.87
N ALA A 11 -0.49 18.12 7.99
CA ALA A 11 -0.69 16.74 7.52
C ALA A 11 0.51 16.24 6.72
N TRP A 12 1.08 17.06 5.83
CA TRP A 12 2.31 16.75 5.10
C TRP A 12 3.46 16.43 6.06
N TRP A 13 3.72 17.36 6.98
CA TRP A 13 4.77 17.17 7.98
C TRP A 13 4.55 15.87 8.78
N ARG A 14 3.31 15.61 9.22
CA ARG A 14 2.96 14.40 9.97
C ARG A 14 3.21 13.14 9.14
N PHE A 15 2.74 13.10 7.89
CA PHE A 15 2.90 11.93 7.03
C PHE A 15 4.38 11.67 6.75
N ALA A 16 5.15 12.70 6.41
CA ALA A 16 6.59 12.59 6.21
C ALA A 16 7.30 12.05 7.48
N ALA A 17 6.95 12.57 8.65
CA ALA A 17 7.57 12.17 9.93
C ALA A 17 7.29 10.69 10.29
N ILE A 18 6.08 10.17 9.99
CA ILE A 18 5.75 8.77 10.33
C ILE A 18 6.13 7.77 9.24
N SER A 19 6.32 8.21 8.01
CA SER A 19 6.62 7.30 6.89
C SER A 19 8.07 6.83 6.88
N GLY A 20 9.02 7.68 7.22
CA GLY A 20 10.46 7.35 7.20
C GLY A 20 10.98 7.00 5.79
N SER A 21 12.22 6.57 5.73
CA SER A 21 12.80 5.98 4.51
C SER A 21 12.19 4.60 4.27
N ARG A 22 11.83 4.30 3.04
CA ARG A 22 11.24 3.02 2.59
C ARG A 22 11.65 2.77 1.14
N THR A 23 11.45 1.54 0.70
CA THR A 23 11.54 1.17 -0.70
C THR A 23 10.17 0.68 -1.23
N PHE A 24 10.11 0.32 -2.49
CA PHE A 24 8.92 -0.22 -3.15
C PHE A 24 8.46 -1.52 -2.51
N GLN A 25 7.14 -1.75 -2.49
CA GLN A 25 6.52 -2.87 -1.80
C GLN A 25 5.40 -3.49 -2.65
N TYR A 26 5.23 -4.81 -2.55
CA TYR A 26 4.13 -5.55 -3.19
C TYR A 26 3.89 -5.17 -4.65
N ASP A 27 2.67 -4.76 -4.95
CA ASP A 27 2.18 -4.43 -6.30
C ASP A 27 2.97 -3.29 -6.98
N GLU A 28 3.70 -2.45 -6.23
CA GLU A 28 4.59 -1.45 -6.82
C GLU A 28 5.68 -2.11 -7.67
N TRP A 29 6.13 -3.31 -7.28
CA TRP A 29 7.11 -4.08 -8.04
C TRP A 29 6.60 -4.45 -9.42
N ASN A 30 5.29 -4.70 -9.57
CA ASN A 30 4.74 -4.91 -10.90
C ASN A 30 4.95 -3.71 -11.82
N PHE A 31 4.87 -2.49 -11.28
CA PHE A 31 5.14 -1.27 -12.05
C PHE A 31 6.64 -1.09 -12.31
N VAL A 32 7.49 -1.29 -11.31
CA VAL A 32 8.96 -1.21 -11.46
C VAL A 32 9.44 -2.20 -12.51
N LEU A 33 8.99 -3.45 -12.46
CA LEU A 33 9.50 -4.51 -13.34
C LEU A 33 8.90 -4.48 -14.75
N ASN A 34 7.64 -4.03 -14.91
CA ASN A 34 6.92 -4.19 -16.17
C ASN A 34 6.57 -2.88 -16.88
N ARG A 35 6.76 -1.69 -16.26
CA ARG A 35 6.28 -0.40 -16.80
C ARG A 35 7.36 0.69 -16.86
N TRP A 36 8.61 0.33 -16.73
CA TRP A 36 9.72 1.27 -16.84
C TRP A 36 10.08 1.61 -18.30
N ARG A 37 9.69 0.78 -19.28
CA ARG A 37 9.83 1.07 -20.71
C ARG A 37 8.60 1.78 -21.24
N PHE A 38 8.80 2.68 -22.22
CA PHE A 38 7.69 3.30 -22.92
C PHE A 38 7.16 2.34 -23.99
N GLU A 39 6.20 1.53 -23.60
CA GLU A 39 5.48 0.61 -24.49
C GLU A 39 3.99 0.82 -24.25
N ILE A 40 3.24 1.23 -25.28
CA ILE A 40 1.80 1.53 -25.16
C ILE A 40 1.05 0.37 -24.52
N GLU A 41 1.41 -0.85 -24.90
CA GLU A 41 0.77 -2.05 -24.35
C GLU A 41 1.00 -2.20 -22.83
N SER A 42 2.17 -1.84 -22.30
CA SER A 42 2.45 -1.90 -20.88
C SER A 42 1.54 -0.97 -20.05
N PHE A 43 1.12 0.16 -20.64
CA PHE A 43 0.17 1.08 -20.01
C PHE A 43 -1.28 0.61 -20.12
N LEU A 44 -1.61 -0.14 -21.18
CA LEU A 44 -2.97 -0.63 -21.42
C LEU A 44 -3.23 -1.98 -20.77
N ARG A 45 -2.19 -2.75 -20.41
CA ARG A 45 -2.37 -4.00 -19.65
C ARG A 45 -3.08 -3.75 -18.34
N PRO A 46 -4.10 -4.55 -18.01
CA PRO A 46 -4.78 -4.43 -16.72
C PRO A 46 -3.80 -4.71 -15.57
N HIS A 47 -4.01 -4.03 -14.46
CA HIS A 47 -3.41 -4.39 -13.19
C HIS A 47 -4.55 -4.74 -12.23
N ASN A 48 -4.53 -5.94 -11.64
CA ASN A 48 -5.63 -6.45 -10.81
C ASN A 48 -7.02 -6.25 -11.47
N SER A 49 -7.12 -6.60 -12.76
CA SER A 49 -8.33 -6.46 -13.60
C SER A 49 -8.81 -5.03 -13.85
N HIS A 50 -8.01 -4.01 -13.53
CA HIS A 50 -8.36 -2.61 -13.70
C HIS A 50 -7.48 -1.91 -14.72
N LEU A 51 -8.05 -0.92 -15.44
CA LEU A 51 -7.24 0.05 -16.17
C LEU A 51 -6.51 0.93 -15.15
N SER A 52 -5.18 0.83 -15.16
CA SER A 52 -4.30 1.61 -14.27
C SER A 52 -3.42 2.57 -15.09
N LEU A 53 -3.99 3.18 -16.14
CA LEU A 53 -3.28 4.04 -17.07
C LEU A 53 -2.66 5.26 -16.37
N LEU A 54 -3.45 5.99 -15.56
CA LEU A 54 -2.99 7.20 -14.89
C LEU A 54 -1.93 6.90 -13.83
N PRO A 55 -2.11 5.92 -12.91
CA PRO A 55 -1.04 5.50 -11.99
C PRO A 55 0.22 5.07 -12.73
N ALA A 56 0.09 4.25 -13.77
CA ALA A 56 1.25 3.80 -14.56
C ALA A 56 2.00 4.96 -15.21
N ALA A 57 1.28 5.95 -15.73
CA ALA A 57 1.90 7.16 -16.31
C ALA A 57 2.62 7.99 -15.25
N ILE A 58 2.05 8.16 -14.04
CA ILE A 58 2.70 8.86 -12.92
C ILE A 58 3.99 8.13 -12.54
N PHE A 59 3.94 6.82 -12.31
CA PHE A 59 5.11 6.03 -11.95
C PHE A 59 6.16 6.05 -13.07
N PHE A 60 5.76 5.91 -14.33
CA PHE A 60 6.69 6.00 -15.47
C PHE A 60 7.43 7.34 -15.51
N VAL A 61 6.72 8.47 -15.32
CA VAL A 61 7.37 9.80 -15.26
C VAL A 61 8.34 9.86 -14.10
N LEU A 62 7.98 9.36 -12.92
CA LEU A 62 8.85 9.34 -11.76
C LEU A 62 10.08 8.44 -11.99
N PHE A 63 9.91 7.26 -12.58
CA PHE A 63 11.04 6.38 -12.95
C PHE A 63 12.05 7.09 -13.87
N ARG A 64 11.56 7.91 -14.81
CA ARG A 64 12.40 8.61 -15.79
C ARG A 64 13.00 9.92 -15.27
N THR A 65 12.43 10.54 -14.26
CA THR A 65 12.88 11.84 -13.73
C THR A 65 13.65 11.74 -12.42
N VAL A 66 13.30 10.78 -11.58
CA VAL A 66 13.84 10.61 -10.23
C VAL A 66 14.60 9.29 -10.07
N GLY A 67 14.25 8.28 -10.89
CA GLY A 67 14.79 6.93 -10.72
C GLY A 67 14.13 6.18 -9.55
N LEU A 68 14.80 5.14 -9.06
CA LEU A 68 14.33 4.29 -7.98
C LEU A 68 14.90 4.64 -6.60
N ASP A 69 15.98 5.44 -6.56
CA ASP A 69 16.76 5.71 -5.35
C ASP A 69 16.02 6.56 -4.33
N ASN A 70 15.06 7.38 -4.77
CA ASN A 70 14.35 8.33 -3.91
C ASN A 70 12.86 8.01 -3.81
N TYR A 71 12.52 7.00 -3.01
CA TYR A 71 11.13 6.61 -2.78
C TYR A 71 10.27 7.72 -2.14
N GLY A 72 10.90 8.69 -1.46
CA GLY A 72 10.18 9.83 -0.86
C GLY A 72 9.39 10.67 -1.87
N VAL A 73 9.84 10.75 -3.12
CA VAL A 73 9.11 11.47 -4.19
C VAL A 73 7.82 10.72 -4.59
N TYR A 74 7.85 9.39 -4.58
CA TYR A 74 6.64 8.57 -4.81
C TYR A 74 5.64 8.74 -3.67
N GLN A 75 6.12 8.78 -2.41
CA GLN A 75 5.29 9.10 -1.25
C GLN A 75 4.65 10.49 -1.38
N ALA A 76 5.43 11.50 -1.81
CA ALA A 76 4.93 12.85 -2.03
C ALA A 76 3.82 12.90 -3.09
N ALA A 77 3.94 12.14 -4.19
CA ALA A 77 2.90 12.03 -5.21
C ALA A 77 1.61 11.41 -4.63
N GLY A 78 1.73 10.38 -3.79
CA GLY A 78 0.62 9.80 -3.03
C GLY A 78 -0.07 10.81 -2.12
N TYR A 79 0.70 11.56 -1.32
CA TYR A 79 0.16 12.59 -0.42
C TYR A 79 -0.56 13.70 -1.17
N LEU A 80 0.00 14.18 -2.28
CA LEU A 80 -0.64 15.22 -3.10
C LEU A 80 -1.97 14.72 -3.68
N THR A 81 -2.03 13.46 -4.09
CA THR A 81 -3.28 12.86 -4.59
C THR A 81 -4.32 12.75 -3.48
N HIS A 82 -3.93 12.31 -2.28
CA HIS A 82 -4.80 12.27 -1.10
C HIS A 82 -5.30 13.65 -0.70
N PHE A 83 -4.43 14.67 -0.70
CA PHE A 83 -4.79 16.06 -0.41
C PHE A 83 -5.76 16.64 -1.44
N THR A 84 -5.65 16.20 -2.70
CA THR A 84 -6.61 16.56 -3.75
C THR A 84 -8.00 16.02 -3.42
N VAL A 85 -8.11 14.74 -3.01
CA VAL A 85 -9.37 14.14 -2.57
C VAL A 85 -9.96 14.92 -1.39
N ALA A 86 -9.16 15.20 -0.35
CA ALA A 86 -9.60 15.94 0.83
C ALA A 86 -10.05 17.37 0.50
N THR A 87 -9.38 18.02 -0.45
CA THR A 87 -9.75 19.38 -0.91
C THR A 87 -11.04 19.39 -1.71
N LEU A 88 -11.27 18.39 -2.57
CA LEU A 88 -12.53 18.24 -3.29
C LEU A 88 -13.70 17.92 -2.33
N LEU A 89 -13.44 17.07 -1.32
CA LEU A 89 -14.41 16.81 -0.24
C LEU A 89 -14.76 18.11 0.51
N LEU A 90 -13.74 18.91 0.90
CA LEU A 90 -13.94 20.22 1.52
C LEU A 90 -14.82 21.13 0.65
N HIS A 91 -14.52 21.19 -0.65
CA HIS A 91 -15.26 22.04 -1.58
C HIS A 91 -16.75 21.64 -1.65
N LEU A 92 -17.04 20.35 -1.82
CA LEU A 92 -18.41 19.83 -1.87
C LEU A 92 -19.15 20.07 -0.55
N ALA A 93 -18.53 19.76 0.59
CA ALA A 93 -19.12 19.97 1.91
C ALA A 93 -19.37 21.45 2.20
N MET A 94 -18.42 22.33 1.83
CA MET A 94 -18.52 23.78 2.05
C MET A 94 -19.76 24.39 1.35
N ARG A 95 -20.11 23.89 0.18
CA ARG A 95 -21.30 24.36 -0.56
C ARG A 95 -22.61 24.03 0.17
N ARG A 96 -22.61 22.98 1.00
CA ARG A 96 -23.81 22.52 1.74
C ARG A 96 -23.92 23.13 3.13
N VAL A 97 -22.87 23.08 3.93
CA VAL A 97 -22.90 23.46 5.35
C VAL A 97 -22.01 24.67 5.70
N GLY A 98 -21.31 25.24 4.72
CA GLY A 98 -20.38 26.35 4.90
C GLY A 98 -19.03 25.91 5.47
N ILE A 99 -18.03 26.82 5.39
CA ILE A 99 -16.62 26.50 5.68
C ILE A 99 -16.40 26.01 7.12
N ARG A 100 -17.11 26.58 8.12
CA ARG A 100 -16.91 26.23 9.54
C ARG A 100 -17.28 24.78 9.86
N ALA A 101 -18.27 24.22 9.18
CA ALA A 101 -18.72 22.85 9.34
C ALA A 101 -17.99 21.88 8.38
N ALA A 102 -17.62 22.35 7.19
CA ALA A 102 -16.93 21.53 6.19
C ALA A 102 -15.46 21.26 6.52
N LEU A 103 -14.76 22.23 7.15
CA LEU A 103 -13.34 22.09 7.51
C LEU A 103 -13.09 20.91 8.45
N PRO A 104 -13.85 20.71 9.54
CA PRO A 104 -13.71 19.51 10.38
C PRO A 104 -13.90 18.21 9.62
N VAL A 105 -14.89 18.13 8.73
CA VAL A 105 -15.16 16.92 7.92
C VAL A 105 -13.98 16.56 7.02
N ALA A 106 -13.45 17.54 6.29
CA ALA A 106 -12.29 17.33 5.43
C ALA A 106 -11.03 16.98 6.23
N THR A 107 -10.85 17.56 7.42
CA THR A 107 -9.74 17.24 8.33
C THR A 107 -9.88 15.83 8.89
N ALA A 108 -11.08 15.38 9.25
CA ALA A 108 -11.34 14.02 9.69
C ALA A 108 -10.95 13.00 8.61
N PHE A 109 -11.32 13.25 7.35
CA PHE A 109 -10.89 12.39 6.24
C PHE A 109 -9.38 12.44 6.00
N LEU A 110 -8.81 13.64 5.96
CA LEU A 110 -7.37 13.85 5.72
C LEU A 110 -6.49 13.07 6.72
N LEU A 111 -6.95 12.95 7.97
CA LEU A 111 -6.20 12.29 9.05
C LEU A 111 -6.83 10.96 9.50
N LEU A 112 -7.66 10.33 8.65
CA LEU A 112 -8.37 9.09 8.97
C LEU A 112 -7.42 7.90 9.02
N GLY A 113 -7.01 7.50 10.22
CA GLY A 113 -6.05 6.42 10.40
C GLY A 113 -6.55 5.04 9.98
N SER A 114 -7.86 4.78 10.00
CA SER A 114 -8.45 3.54 9.50
C SER A 114 -8.31 3.37 7.98
N ALA A 115 -7.97 4.44 7.26
CA ALA A 115 -7.72 4.47 5.82
C ALA A 115 -6.22 4.69 5.48
N ALA A 116 -5.33 4.46 6.44
CA ALA A 116 -3.89 4.71 6.32
C ALA A 116 -3.22 3.94 5.18
N GLU A 117 -3.75 2.77 4.81
CA GLU A 117 -3.27 1.99 3.67
C GLU A 117 -3.21 2.84 2.38
N ASN A 118 -4.26 3.60 2.08
CA ASN A 118 -4.28 4.44 0.88
C ASN A 118 -3.47 5.73 1.07
N SER A 119 -3.57 6.38 2.24
CA SER A 119 -2.93 7.69 2.44
C SER A 119 -1.42 7.62 2.58
N LEU A 120 -0.85 6.46 2.97
CA LEU A 120 0.58 6.29 3.22
C LEU A 120 1.30 5.42 2.21
N TRP A 121 0.59 4.67 1.36
CA TRP A 121 1.20 3.79 0.36
C TRP A 121 1.00 4.35 -1.07
N PRO A 122 2.08 4.79 -1.76
CA PRO A 122 1.98 5.45 -3.08
C PRO A 122 1.27 4.63 -4.15
N PHE A 123 1.34 3.31 -4.09
CA PHE A 123 0.62 2.44 -5.02
C PHE A 123 -0.88 2.75 -5.09
N GLN A 124 -1.46 3.21 -4.00
CA GLN A 124 -2.88 3.55 -3.91
C GLN A 124 -3.27 4.85 -4.64
N ILE A 125 -2.33 5.51 -5.33
CA ILE A 125 -2.61 6.67 -6.21
C ILE A 125 -3.78 6.36 -7.16
N GLY A 126 -3.88 5.13 -7.66
CA GLY A 126 -4.98 4.72 -8.53
C GLY A 126 -6.35 4.87 -7.87
N SER A 127 -6.53 4.32 -6.69
CA SER A 127 -7.78 4.42 -5.91
C SER A 127 -8.09 5.87 -5.54
N MET A 128 -7.08 6.62 -5.11
CA MET A 128 -7.20 8.02 -4.73
C MET A 128 -7.57 8.91 -5.92
N ALA A 129 -6.91 8.74 -7.07
CA ALA A 129 -7.18 9.50 -8.28
C ALA A 129 -8.58 9.17 -8.86
N SER A 130 -8.99 7.89 -8.80
CA SER A 130 -10.33 7.49 -9.21
C SER A 130 -11.41 8.18 -8.37
N LEU A 131 -11.24 8.23 -7.05
CA LEU A 131 -12.14 8.95 -6.15
C LEU A 131 -12.10 10.47 -6.37
N ALA A 132 -10.91 11.06 -6.59
CA ALA A 132 -10.78 12.48 -6.93
C ALA A 132 -11.54 12.83 -8.21
N GLY A 133 -11.42 11.97 -9.23
CA GLY A 133 -12.18 12.12 -10.48
C GLY A 133 -13.69 12.10 -10.27
N PHE A 134 -14.20 11.19 -9.42
CA PHE A 134 -15.61 11.16 -9.04
C PHE A 134 -16.05 12.44 -8.34
N LEU A 135 -15.32 12.88 -7.31
CA LEU A 135 -15.64 14.11 -6.57
C LEU A 135 -15.57 15.36 -7.48
N LEU A 136 -14.64 15.39 -8.45
CA LEU A 136 -14.57 16.45 -9.47
C LEU A 136 -15.80 16.44 -10.36
N ALA A 137 -16.25 15.26 -10.81
CA ALA A 137 -17.48 15.13 -11.60
C ALA A 137 -18.72 15.58 -10.82
N LEU A 138 -18.81 15.25 -9.51
CA LEU A 138 -19.87 15.76 -8.64
C LEU A 138 -19.79 17.28 -8.47
N THR A 139 -18.60 17.85 -8.38
CA THR A 139 -18.39 19.31 -8.33
C THR A 139 -18.86 19.98 -9.62
N ALA A 140 -18.63 19.34 -10.77
CA ALA A 140 -19.09 19.83 -12.07
C ALA A 140 -20.63 19.84 -12.18
N LEU A 141 -21.31 18.81 -11.65
CA LEU A 141 -22.79 18.76 -11.60
C LEU A 141 -23.41 19.87 -10.74
N ASP A 142 -22.67 20.45 -9.81
CA ASP A 142 -23.12 21.57 -8.97
C ASP A 142 -22.87 22.95 -9.60
N ARG A 143 -22.34 23.00 -10.82
CA ARG A 143 -22.10 24.23 -11.58
C ARG A 143 -23.14 24.36 -12.68
N ASP A 144 -23.49 25.60 -12.99
CA ASP A 144 -24.41 25.97 -14.09
C ASP A 144 -23.67 26.82 -15.12
N ASP A 145 -22.45 26.40 -15.50
CA ASP A 145 -21.67 27.09 -16.51
C ASP A 145 -21.31 26.17 -17.69
N HIS A 146 -20.94 26.77 -18.82
CA HIS A 146 -20.57 26.05 -20.04
C HIS A 146 -19.34 25.13 -19.90
N ARG A 147 -18.57 25.23 -18.80
CA ARG A 147 -17.41 24.40 -18.53
C ARG A 147 -17.77 23.11 -17.77
N SER A 148 -18.98 23.05 -17.22
CA SER A 148 -19.43 21.90 -16.41
C SER A 148 -19.34 20.57 -17.14
N PRO A 149 -19.79 20.40 -18.40
CA PRO A 149 -19.68 19.12 -19.10
C PRO A 149 -18.22 18.69 -19.32
N GLY A 150 -17.32 19.65 -19.65
CA GLY A 150 -15.90 19.37 -19.82
C GLY A 150 -15.21 18.90 -18.53
N LEU A 151 -15.49 19.58 -17.39
CA LEU A 151 -14.98 19.17 -16.10
C LEU A 151 -15.50 17.80 -15.66
N LEU A 152 -16.77 17.50 -15.94
CA LEU A 152 -17.36 16.19 -15.67
C LEU A 152 -16.68 15.11 -16.49
N ALA A 153 -16.48 15.32 -17.78
CA ALA A 153 -15.79 14.39 -18.66
C ALA A 153 -14.35 14.12 -18.18
N ILE A 154 -13.59 15.17 -17.83
CA ILE A 154 -12.24 15.05 -17.24
C ILE A 154 -12.28 14.22 -15.97
N GLY A 155 -13.21 14.51 -15.04
CA GLY A 155 -13.37 13.76 -13.80
C GLY A 155 -13.62 12.27 -14.05
N LEU A 156 -14.52 11.93 -14.97
CA LEU A 156 -14.81 10.54 -15.32
C LEU A 156 -13.65 9.85 -16.06
N CYS A 157 -12.93 10.55 -16.95
CA CYS A 157 -11.72 10.02 -17.57
C CYS A 157 -10.66 9.69 -16.52
N VAL A 158 -10.38 10.60 -15.58
CA VAL A 158 -9.45 10.38 -14.48
C VAL A 158 -9.89 9.18 -13.64
N SER A 159 -11.18 9.11 -13.31
CA SER A 159 -11.72 8.02 -12.49
C SER A 159 -11.55 6.65 -13.16
N LEU A 160 -11.97 6.52 -14.42
CA LEU A 160 -11.90 5.29 -15.20
C LEU A 160 -10.47 4.86 -15.55
N ALA A 161 -9.58 5.82 -15.82
CA ALA A 161 -8.17 5.56 -16.15
C ALA A 161 -7.31 5.19 -14.94
N SER A 162 -7.88 5.21 -13.73
CA SER A 162 -7.12 5.04 -12.49
C SER A 162 -7.42 3.74 -11.74
N ALA A 163 -8.68 3.36 -11.60
CA ALA A 163 -9.08 2.14 -10.86
C ALA A 163 -10.53 1.71 -11.19
N GLY A 164 -10.90 0.50 -10.77
CA GLY A 164 -12.25 -0.06 -10.98
C GLY A 164 -13.39 0.72 -10.34
N PHE A 165 -13.12 1.55 -9.33
CA PHE A 165 -14.11 2.48 -8.76
C PHE A 165 -14.70 3.43 -9.83
N GLY A 166 -13.95 3.73 -10.89
CA GLY A 166 -14.41 4.56 -12.00
C GLY A 166 -15.70 4.07 -12.67
N ILE A 167 -15.95 2.76 -12.67
CA ILE A 167 -17.18 2.17 -13.25
C ILE A 167 -18.41 2.64 -12.46
N VAL A 168 -18.35 2.53 -11.14
CA VAL A 168 -19.46 2.95 -10.28
C VAL A 168 -19.56 4.47 -10.19
N ALA A 169 -18.46 5.20 -10.37
CA ALA A 169 -18.44 6.66 -10.47
C ALA A 169 -19.25 7.13 -11.71
N VAL A 170 -19.05 6.49 -12.86
CA VAL A 170 -19.84 6.77 -14.07
C VAL A 170 -21.32 6.52 -13.83
N ALA A 171 -21.69 5.38 -13.25
CA ALA A 171 -23.07 5.04 -12.95
C ALA A 171 -23.71 6.04 -11.97
N GLY A 172 -22.99 6.43 -10.91
CA GLY A 172 -23.46 7.40 -9.93
C GLY A 172 -23.66 8.79 -10.53
N VAL A 173 -22.72 9.27 -11.33
CA VAL A 173 -22.82 10.59 -12.01
C VAL A 173 -23.95 10.58 -13.04
N ALA A 174 -24.11 9.49 -13.81
CA ALA A 174 -25.22 9.36 -14.77
C ALA A 174 -26.57 9.37 -14.05
N LEU A 175 -26.69 8.64 -12.93
CA LEU A 175 -27.89 8.65 -12.08
C LEU A 175 -28.21 10.07 -11.59
N GLU A 176 -27.23 10.80 -11.07
CA GLU A 176 -27.48 12.17 -10.59
C GLU A 176 -27.87 13.11 -11.71
N ALA A 177 -27.22 13.04 -12.87
CA ALA A 177 -27.59 13.84 -14.03
C ALA A 177 -29.04 13.54 -14.48
N ALA A 178 -29.47 12.27 -14.42
CA ALA A 178 -30.83 11.88 -14.73
C ALA A 178 -31.83 12.39 -13.68
N LEU A 179 -31.55 12.23 -12.40
CA LEU A 179 -32.40 12.72 -11.30
C LEU A 179 -32.56 14.25 -11.34
N ARG A 180 -31.52 14.98 -11.73
CA ARG A 180 -31.54 16.43 -11.94
C ARG A 180 -32.19 16.85 -13.26
N ARG A 181 -32.65 15.89 -14.09
CA ARG A 181 -33.20 16.09 -15.44
C ARG A 181 -32.23 16.77 -16.41
N ARG A 182 -30.93 16.64 -16.19
CA ARG A 182 -29.85 17.20 -17.03
C ARG A 182 -29.12 16.09 -17.83
N ALA A 183 -29.71 14.91 -17.97
CA ALA A 183 -29.08 13.77 -18.65
C ALA A 183 -28.64 14.10 -20.09
N ARG A 184 -29.46 14.84 -20.84
CA ARG A 184 -29.11 15.23 -22.23
C ARG A 184 -27.91 16.17 -22.29
N GLU A 185 -27.79 17.10 -21.35
CA GLU A 185 -26.70 18.08 -21.27
C GLU A 185 -25.35 17.35 -21.01
N TYR A 186 -25.35 16.34 -20.16
CA TYR A 186 -24.14 15.62 -19.78
C TYR A 186 -23.94 14.31 -20.56
N ALA A 187 -24.82 13.97 -21.51
CA ALA A 187 -24.76 12.69 -22.22
C ALA A 187 -23.39 12.42 -22.85
N ALA A 188 -22.84 13.36 -23.61
CA ALA A 188 -21.52 13.19 -24.22
C ALA A 188 -20.40 13.08 -23.16
N ALA A 189 -20.48 13.91 -22.11
CA ALA A 189 -19.50 13.91 -21.03
C ALA A 189 -19.46 12.60 -20.20
N VAL A 190 -20.56 11.85 -20.18
CA VAL A 190 -20.65 10.52 -19.55
C VAL A 190 -20.31 9.42 -20.55
N LEU A 191 -20.95 9.46 -21.75
CA LEU A 191 -20.84 8.36 -22.71
C LEU A 191 -19.46 8.25 -23.35
N VAL A 192 -18.76 9.36 -23.63
CA VAL A 192 -17.43 9.30 -24.26
C VAL A 192 -16.42 8.61 -23.36
N PRO A 193 -16.20 9.01 -22.09
CA PRO A 193 -15.31 8.29 -21.20
C PRO A 193 -15.71 6.82 -20.99
N ALA A 194 -17.00 6.56 -20.83
CA ALA A 194 -17.51 5.19 -20.65
C ALA A 194 -17.26 4.31 -21.88
N SER A 195 -17.47 4.86 -23.10
CA SER A 195 -17.21 4.13 -24.34
C SER A 195 -15.73 3.85 -24.57
N LEU A 196 -14.85 4.82 -24.27
CA LEU A 196 -13.39 4.61 -24.35
C LEU A 196 -12.94 3.52 -23.38
N TRP A 197 -13.43 3.53 -22.15
CA TRP A 197 -13.15 2.49 -21.17
C TRP A 197 -13.72 1.13 -21.63
N PHE A 198 -14.91 1.09 -22.17
CA PHE A 198 -15.53 -0.14 -22.66
C PHE A 198 -14.77 -0.74 -23.84
N LEU A 199 -14.30 0.08 -24.78
CA LEU A 199 -13.43 -0.36 -25.89
C LEU A 199 -12.12 -0.95 -25.36
N TRP A 200 -11.51 -0.29 -24.37
CA TRP A 200 -10.36 -0.85 -23.67
C TRP A 200 -10.69 -2.20 -23.02
N TYR A 201 -11.82 -2.30 -22.33
CA TYR A 201 -12.23 -3.54 -21.66
C TYR A 201 -12.46 -4.70 -22.63
N LEU A 202 -13.00 -4.44 -23.81
CA LEU A 202 -13.16 -5.45 -24.85
C LEU A 202 -11.82 -5.98 -25.39
N SER A 203 -10.76 -5.16 -25.36
CA SER A 203 -9.44 -5.51 -25.91
C SER A 203 -8.49 -6.10 -24.87
N TYR A 204 -8.54 -5.61 -23.62
CA TYR A 204 -7.58 -5.93 -22.57
C TYR A 204 -8.23 -6.40 -21.27
N GLY A 205 -9.53 -6.20 -21.11
CA GLY A 205 -10.21 -6.43 -19.84
C GLY A 205 -10.17 -7.88 -19.40
N THR A 206 -9.95 -8.08 -18.10
CA THR A 206 -10.11 -9.35 -17.42
C THR A 206 -11.16 -9.21 -16.33
N SER A 207 -11.85 -10.28 -15.99
CA SER A 207 -12.86 -10.27 -14.94
C SER A 207 -12.45 -11.19 -13.79
N GLU A 208 -12.44 -10.66 -12.59
CA GLU A 208 -12.28 -11.43 -11.35
C GLU A 208 -13.61 -11.76 -10.67
N MET A 209 -14.73 -11.43 -11.32
CA MET A 209 -16.05 -11.75 -10.79
C MET A 209 -16.26 -13.26 -10.73
N GLN A 210 -16.70 -13.75 -9.56
CA GLN A 210 -16.99 -15.14 -9.30
C GLN A 210 -18.47 -15.34 -8.99
N ARG A 211 -19.11 -16.28 -9.69
CA ARG A 211 -20.56 -16.55 -9.53
C ARG A 211 -20.88 -17.03 -8.11
N GLU A 212 -19.96 -17.75 -7.50
CA GLU A 212 -20.05 -18.28 -6.13
C GLU A 212 -20.20 -17.17 -5.09
N ASN A 213 -19.70 -15.97 -5.40
CA ASN A 213 -19.79 -14.81 -4.53
C ASN A 213 -21.18 -14.16 -4.50
N ILE A 214 -22.07 -14.47 -5.46
CA ILE A 214 -23.42 -13.86 -5.55
C ILE A 214 -24.21 -14.06 -4.24
N SER A 215 -24.17 -15.26 -3.67
CA SER A 215 -24.86 -15.58 -2.42
C SER A 215 -24.33 -14.82 -1.20
N ARG A 216 -23.07 -14.35 -1.27
CA ARG A 216 -22.41 -13.60 -0.19
C ARG A 216 -22.60 -12.09 -0.29
N VAL A 217 -23.11 -11.57 -1.41
CA VAL A 217 -23.27 -10.13 -1.63
C VAL A 217 -24.07 -9.43 -0.53
N PRO A 218 -25.25 -9.93 -0.08
CA PRO A 218 -26.03 -9.24 0.95
C PRO A 218 -25.28 -9.09 2.28
N GLU A 219 -24.63 -10.16 2.74
CA GLU A 219 -23.86 -10.16 3.97
C GLU A 219 -22.63 -9.25 3.85
N TYR A 220 -21.89 -9.34 2.74
CA TYR A 220 -20.74 -8.50 2.46
C TYR A 220 -21.10 -7.01 2.42
N LEU A 221 -22.24 -6.63 1.80
CA LEU A 221 -22.73 -5.25 1.81
C LEU A 221 -23.03 -4.76 3.23
N HIS A 222 -23.75 -5.59 4.00
CA HIS A 222 -24.12 -5.27 5.36
C HIS A 222 -22.90 -5.02 6.24
N GLU A 223 -21.91 -5.91 6.19
CA GLU A 223 -20.65 -5.74 6.93
C GLU A 223 -19.80 -4.59 6.42
N SER A 224 -19.71 -4.39 5.09
CA SER A 224 -18.95 -3.27 4.51
C SER A 224 -19.51 -1.93 4.94
N TYR A 225 -20.84 -1.77 4.94
CA TYR A 225 -21.48 -0.54 5.37
C TYR A 225 -21.26 -0.28 6.87
N ALA A 226 -21.55 -1.27 7.71
CA ALA A 226 -21.34 -1.17 9.15
C ALA A 226 -19.87 -0.93 9.50
N GLY A 227 -18.97 -1.66 8.84
CA GLY A 227 -17.53 -1.54 9.04
C GLY A 227 -16.96 -0.20 8.61
N ALA A 228 -17.40 0.33 7.46
CA ALA A 228 -16.98 1.65 7.01
C ALA A 228 -17.45 2.77 7.97
N VAL A 229 -18.68 2.66 8.49
CA VAL A 229 -19.19 3.60 9.51
C VAL A 229 -18.40 3.48 10.81
N ALA A 230 -18.17 2.25 11.30
CA ALA A 230 -17.36 2.00 12.50
C ALA A 230 -15.93 2.53 12.35
N ALA A 231 -15.33 2.35 11.18
CA ALA A 231 -13.96 2.76 10.88
C ALA A 231 -13.74 4.28 10.95
N LEU A 232 -14.78 5.09 10.73
CA LEU A 232 -14.67 6.55 10.86
C LEU A 232 -14.26 7.00 12.27
N VAL A 233 -14.56 6.20 13.31
CA VAL A 233 -14.25 6.51 14.71
C VAL A 233 -13.62 5.33 15.45
N ARG A 234 -13.15 4.32 14.73
CA ARG A 234 -12.56 3.08 15.27
C ARG A 234 -13.45 2.40 16.32
N ALA A 235 -14.76 2.42 16.10
CA ALA A 235 -15.71 1.72 16.96
C ALA A 235 -15.72 0.21 16.68
N PRO A 236 -16.14 -0.63 17.65
CA PRO A 236 -16.42 -2.04 17.38
C PRO A 236 -17.48 -2.21 16.29
N LEU A 237 -17.37 -3.27 15.48
CA LEU A 237 -18.29 -3.54 14.36
C LEU A 237 -19.77 -3.59 14.80
N ALA A 238 -20.06 -4.12 16.00
CA ALA A 238 -21.40 -4.16 16.56
C ALA A 238 -22.04 -2.76 16.66
N TRP A 239 -21.28 -1.74 17.08
CA TRP A 239 -21.74 -0.36 17.07
C TRP A 239 -21.86 0.19 15.65
N GLY A 240 -20.99 -0.28 14.75
CA GLY A 240 -21.08 0.06 13.33
C GLY A 240 -22.42 -0.31 12.75
N PHE A 241 -22.96 -1.51 13.04
CA PHE A 241 -24.30 -1.92 12.59
C PHE A 241 -25.39 -0.98 13.12
N VAL A 242 -25.39 -0.68 14.42
CA VAL A 242 -26.39 0.21 15.02
C VAL A 242 -26.37 1.59 14.36
N VAL A 243 -25.19 2.21 14.28
CA VAL A 243 -25.04 3.57 13.72
C VAL A 243 -25.34 3.59 12.22
N ALA A 244 -24.95 2.55 11.48
CA ALA A 244 -25.23 2.45 10.05
C ALA A 244 -26.74 2.39 9.77
N TRP A 245 -27.48 1.59 10.54
CA TRP A 245 -28.96 1.54 10.41
C TRP A 245 -29.60 2.86 10.80
N LEU A 246 -29.17 3.51 11.89
CA LEU A 246 -29.69 4.83 12.29
C LEU A 246 -29.41 5.88 11.21
N LEU A 247 -28.22 5.87 10.62
CA LEU A 247 -27.84 6.76 9.51
C LEU A 247 -28.73 6.51 8.29
N LEU A 248 -28.94 5.25 7.91
CA LEU A 248 -29.81 4.88 6.78
C LEU A 248 -31.25 5.37 6.99
N VAL A 249 -31.81 5.14 8.18
CA VAL A 249 -33.17 5.60 8.53
C VAL A 249 -33.26 7.12 8.49
N ALA A 250 -32.29 7.83 9.05
CA ALA A 250 -32.25 9.29 9.03
C ALA A 250 -32.18 9.86 7.60
N LEU A 251 -31.34 9.26 6.74
CA LEU A 251 -31.24 9.63 5.32
C LEU A 251 -32.55 9.36 4.57
N LEU A 252 -33.20 8.21 4.83
CA LEU A 252 -34.49 7.88 4.23
C LEU A 252 -35.57 8.89 4.62
N ILE A 253 -35.65 9.25 5.90
CA ILE A 253 -36.57 10.28 6.38
C ILE A 253 -36.31 11.62 5.71
N ALA A 254 -35.04 12.02 5.57
CA ALA A 254 -34.65 13.25 4.90
C ALA A 254 -35.12 13.27 3.44
N VAL A 255 -34.87 12.18 2.69
CA VAL A 255 -35.28 12.05 1.27
C VAL A 255 -36.80 12.07 1.13
N ILE A 256 -37.55 11.38 2.01
CA ILE A 256 -39.01 11.34 1.96
C ILE A 256 -39.61 12.73 2.24
N ARG A 257 -39.04 13.47 3.19
CA ARG A 257 -39.58 14.79 3.58
C ARG A 257 -39.26 15.89 2.57
N GLN A 258 -38.08 15.85 1.92
CA GLN A 258 -37.60 16.91 1.04
C GLN A 258 -36.83 16.35 -0.18
N PRO A 259 -37.50 15.58 -1.07
CA PRO A 259 -36.81 14.82 -2.12
C PRO A 259 -36.00 15.73 -3.08
N GLN A 260 -36.49 16.94 -3.37
CA GLN A 260 -35.83 17.86 -4.29
C GLN A 260 -34.47 18.36 -3.79
N TYR A 261 -34.21 18.34 -2.48
CA TYR A 261 -32.94 18.80 -1.90
C TYR A 261 -31.95 17.67 -1.66
N HIS A 262 -32.40 16.41 -1.77
CA HIS A 262 -31.60 15.25 -1.38
C HIS A 262 -31.31 14.27 -2.52
N LEU A 263 -31.36 14.72 -3.77
CA LEU A 263 -30.98 13.90 -4.94
C LEU A 263 -29.55 13.34 -4.81
N ARG A 264 -28.64 14.15 -4.25
CA ARG A 264 -27.27 13.74 -3.96
C ARG A 264 -27.20 12.57 -2.98
N VAL A 265 -28.09 12.48 -1.98
CA VAL A 265 -28.14 11.36 -1.04
C VAL A 265 -28.40 10.04 -1.77
N VAL A 266 -29.37 10.05 -2.70
CA VAL A 266 -29.68 8.86 -3.52
C VAL A 266 -28.49 8.45 -4.36
N THR A 267 -27.83 9.41 -5.00
CA THR A 267 -26.63 9.16 -5.82
C THR A 267 -25.50 8.57 -5.00
N LEU A 268 -25.15 9.18 -3.87
CA LEU A 268 -24.06 8.72 -3.01
C LEU A 268 -24.33 7.33 -2.44
N ALA A 269 -25.57 7.08 -1.95
CA ALA A 269 -25.98 5.79 -1.43
C ALA A 269 -25.94 4.70 -2.51
N ALA A 270 -26.43 5.00 -3.73
CA ALA A 270 -26.37 4.07 -4.86
C ALA A 270 -24.92 3.78 -5.30
N THR A 271 -24.08 4.82 -5.36
CA THR A 271 -22.67 4.67 -5.77
C THR A 271 -21.90 3.78 -4.80
N ILE A 272 -22.04 4.02 -3.48
CA ILE A 272 -21.32 3.20 -2.49
C ILE A 272 -21.86 1.76 -2.42
N ALA A 273 -23.17 1.57 -2.56
CA ALA A 273 -23.77 0.23 -2.63
C ALA A 273 -23.28 -0.51 -3.88
N ALA A 274 -23.28 0.12 -5.06
CA ALA A 274 -22.76 -0.46 -6.29
C ALA A 274 -21.26 -0.81 -6.17
N TYR A 275 -20.47 0.03 -5.50
CA TYR A 275 -19.07 -0.25 -5.22
C TYR A 275 -18.89 -1.51 -4.37
N TRP A 276 -19.65 -1.66 -3.30
CA TRP A 276 -19.56 -2.86 -2.45
C TRP A 276 -20.10 -4.10 -3.15
N VAL A 277 -21.15 -3.98 -3.99
CA VAL A 277 -21.61 -5.10 -4.86
C VAL A 277 -20.48 -5.55 -5.78
N LEU A 278 -19.83 -4.62 -6.49
CA LEU A 278 -18.73 -4.94 -7.38
C LEU A 278 -17.56 -5.59 -6.64
N THR A 279 -17.20 -5.07 -5.46
CA THR A 279 -16.15 -5.62 -4.61
C THR A 279 -16.54 -7.00 -4.09
N ALA A 280 -17.78 -7.20 -3.64
CA ALA A 280 -18.27 -8.50 -3.17
C ALA A 280 -18.19 -9.55 -4.28
N LEU A 281 -18.65 -9.23 -5.49
CA LEU A 281 -18.61 -10.17 -6.63
C LEU A 281 -17.20 -10.63 -6.96
N SER A 282 -16.19 -9.78 -6.76
CA SER A 282 -14.80 -10.12 -7.08
C SER A 282 -13.98 -10.62 -5.90
N ARG A 283 -14.34 -10.30 -4.64
CA ARG A 283 -13.45 -10.48 -3.47
C ARG A 283 -14.10 -11.15 -2.25
N ALA A 284 -15.39 -11.48 -2.27
CA ALA A 284 -16.06 -12.03 -1.08
C ALA A 284 -15.48 -13.38 -0.63
N GLN A 285 -14.81 -14.14 -1.51
CA GLN A 285 -14.10 -15.36 -1.13
C GLN A 285 -12.93 -15.12 -0.16
N HIS A 286 -12.33 -13.92 -0.16
CA HIS A 286 -11.25 -13.54 0.76
C HIS A 286 -11.75 -12.90 2.05
N TRP A 287 -13.06 -12.64 2.13
CA TRP A 287 -13.77 -12.05 3.27
C TRP A 287 -13.02 -10.89 3.96
N ALA A 288 -12.68 -9.85 3.20
CA ALA A 288 -11.98 -8.67 3.69
C ALA A 288 -12.80 -7.37 3.53
N PRO A 289 -14.10 -7.30 3.99
CA PRO A 289 -14.93 -6.11 3.79
C PRO A 289 -14.41 -4.88 4.55
N LEU A 290 -13.57 -5.10 5.57
CA LEU A 290 -13.05 -4.05 6.46
C LEU A 290 -11.62 -3.60 6.11
N SER A 291 -11.07 -4.03 4.96
CA SER A 291 -9.75 -3.59 4.51
C SER A 291 -9.68 -2.07 4.40
N GLY A 292 -8.56 -1.49 4.85
CA GLY A 292 -8.32 -0.03 4.83
C GLY A 292 -8.55 0.60 3.46
N ARG A 293 -8.21 -0.12 2.37
CA ARG A 293 -8.42 0.33 0.99
C ARG A 293 -9.89 0.54 0.63
N TYR A 294 -10.80 -0.29 1.15
CA TYR A 294 -12.23 -0.16 0.91
C TYR A 294 -12.87 0.91 1.79
N VAL A 295 -12.39 1.02 3.03
CA VAL A 295 -12.77 2.11 3.95
C VAL A 295 -12.40 3.46 3.35
N TYR A 296 -11.24 3.60 2.74
CA TYR A 296 -10.80 4.85 2.11
C TYR A 296 -11.78 5.35 1.04
N LEU A 297 -12.21 4.48 0.13
CA LEU A 297 -13.15 4.85 -0.94
C LEU A 297 -14.55 5.16 -0.41
N ALA A 298 -14.96 4.47 0.66
CA ALA A 298 -16.26 4.68 1.30
C ALA A 298 -16.32 5.96 2.15
N ALA A 299 -15.24 6.31 2.84
CA ALA A 299 -15.23 7.38 3.84
C ALA A 299 -15.68 8.75 3.32
N PRO A 300 -15.19 9.30 2.18
CA PRO A 300 -15.68 10.58 1.67
C PRO A 300 -17.15 10.56 1.28
N ILE A 301 -17.65 9.43 0.78
CA ILE A 301 -19.07 9.26 0.42
C ILE A 301 -19.93 9.29 1.69
N LEU A 302 -19.53 8.53 2.74
CA LEU A 302 -20.22 8.54 4.03
C LEU A 302 -20.16 9.91 4.71
N LEU A 303 -19.03 10.61 4.63
CA LEU A 303 -18.88 11.97 5.15
C LEU A 303 -19.74 12.97 4.41
N LEU A 304 -19.90 12.84 3.08
CA LEU A 304 -20.86 13.68 2.32
C LEU A 304 -22.31 13.34 2.71
N LEU A 305 -22.66 12.09 2.95
CA LEU A 305 -23.98 11.73 3.49
C LEU A 305 -24.23 12.34 4.88
N LEU A 306 -23.20 12.35 5.74
CA LEU A 306 -23.27 13.03 7.04
C LEU A 306 -23.44 14.55 6.89
N VAL A 307 -22.75 15.17 5.90
CA VAL A 307 -22.90 16.59 5.55
C VAL A 307 -24.34 16.90 5.10
N GLU A 308 -24.96 16.01 4.30
CA GLU A 308 -26.35 16.17 3.89
C GLU A 308 -27.30 16.15 5.09
N LEU A 309 -27.11 15.26 6.06
CA LEU A 309 -27.88 15.26 7.31
C LEU A 309 -27.61 16.52 8.16
N ALA A 310 -26.35 16.93 8.28
CA ALA A 310 -25.98 18.14 9.00
C ALA A 310 -26.58 19.41 8.38
N SER A 311 -26.91 19.41 7.09
CA SER A 311 -27.58 20.51 6.42
C SER A 311 -29.04 20.73 6.85
N LEU A 312 -29.64 19.75 7.56
CA LEU A 312 -31.02 19.82 8.07
C LEU A 312 -31.15 20.62 9.38
N VAL A 313 -30.05 20.89 10.05
CA VAL A 313 -30.01 21.65 11.30
C VAL A 313 -29.36 23.02 11.07
N ASP A 314 -29.47 23.92 12.06
CA ASP A 314 -28.84 25.23 11.94
C ASP A 314 -27.30 25.11 11.86
N ARG A 315 -26.69 26.10 11.21
CA ARG A 315 -25.24 26.09 10.89
C ARG A 315 -24.32 26.01 12.12
N ARG A 316 -24.76 26.49 13.29
CA ARG A 316 -23.93 26.46 14.51
C ARG A 316 -23.94 25.04 15.09
N THR A 317 -25.11 24.44 15.20
CA THR A 317 -25.30 23.05 15.63
C THR A 317 -24.57 22.09 14.69
N ALA A 318 -24.70 22.26 13.36
CA ALA A 318 -23.95 21.47 12.37
C ALA A 318 -22.44 21.59 12.58
N ALA A 319 -21.92 22.83 12.72
CA ALA A 319 -20.49 23.06 12.91
C ALA A 319 -19.97 22.46 14.22
N ALA A 320 -20.71 22.60 15.33
CA ALA A 320 -20.32 22.03 16.62
C ALA A 320 -20.33 20.49 16.58
N GLY A 321 -21.37 19.86 16.04
CA GLY A 321 -21.48 18.41 15.93
C GLY A 321 -20.40 17.81 15.03
N LEU A 322 -20.12 18.41 13.87
CA LEU A 322 -19.09 17.96 12.95
C LEU A 322 -17.67 18.19 13.50
N LEU A 323 -17.45 19.23 14.32
CA LEU A 323 -16.19 19.44 15.00
C LEU A 323 -15.93 18.36 16.05
N VAL A 324 -16.94 18.03 16.88
CA VAL A 324 -16.85 16.95 17.88
C VAL A 324 -16.59 15.61 17.19
N PHE A 325 -17.34 15.31 16.13
CA PHE A 325 -17.14 14.11 15.31
C PHE A 325 -15.71 14.05 14.76
N ALA A 326 -15.21 15.14 14.16
CA ALA A 326 -13.87 15.18 13.59
C ALA A 326 -12.76 14.99 14.65
N ALA A 327 -12.91 15.64 15.81
CA ALA A 327 -11.99 15.46 16.93
C ALA A 327 -11.96 14.00 17.40
N TRP A 328 -13.13 13.38 17.54
CA TRP A 328 -13.23 11.96 17.90
C TRP A 328 -12.64 11.06 16.81
N SER A 329 -13.00 11.26 15.54
CA SER A 329 -12.47 10.50 14.41
C SER A 329 -10.94 10.52 14.36
N VAL A 330 -10.34 11.71 14.41
CA VAL A 330 -8.88 11.86 14.35
C VAL A 330 -8.21 11.21 15.56
N THR A 331 -8.69 11.47 16.77
CA THR A 331 -8.06 10.95 18.00
C THR A 331 -8.19 9.43 18.13
N SER A 332 -9.36 8.86 17.82
CA SER A 332 -9.60 7.41 17.92
C SER A 332 -8.86 6.61 16.84
N THR A 333 -8.63 7.18 15.65
CA THR A 333 -7.96 6.49 14.55
C THR A 333 -6.45 6.78 14.47
N TRP A 334 -5.93 7.67 15.31
CA TRP A 334 -4.52 8.10 15.31
C TRP A 334 -3.52 6.96 15.44
N GLU A 335 -3.78 6.04 16.38
CA GLU A 335 -2.93 4.87 16.59
C GLU A 335 -2.94 3.92 15.39
N ALA A 336 -4.08 3.75 14.72
CA ALA A 336 -4.17 2.92 13.51
C ALA A 336 -3.26 3.46 12.39
N MET A 337 -3.21 4.78 12.18
CA MET A 337 -2.30 5.41 11.22
C MET A 337 -0.83 5.15 11.59
N SER A 338 -0.48 5.34 12.86
CA SER A 338 0.89 5.14 13.33
C SER A 338 1.33 3.67 13.25
N ALA A 339 0.42 2.75 13.58
CA ALA A 339 0.68 1.31 13.48
C ALA A 339 0.89 0.88 12.03
N HIS A 340 0.04 1.35 11.11
CA HIS A 340 0.19 1.04 9.69
C HIS A 340 1.49 1.63 9.11
N ALA A 341 1.87 2.84 9.51
CA ALA A 341 3.15 3.44 9.12
C ALA A 341 4.36 2.63 9.61
N ARG A 342 4.32 2.12 10.86
CA ARG A 342 5.37 1.21 11.38
C ARG A 342 5.46 -0.07 10.54
N TRP A 343 4.32 -0.70 10.29
CA TRP A 343 4.25 -1.91 9.47
C TRP A 343 4.83 -1.70 8.06
N LEU A 344 4.47 -0.60 7.38
CA LEU A 344 5.04 -0.26 6.07
C LEU A 344 6.56 -0.03 6.12
N ARG A 345 7.08 0.58 7.20
CA ARG A 345 8.53 0.75 7.38
C ARG A 345 9.24 -0.58 7.56
N GLU A 346 8.76 -1.42 8.49
CA GLU A 346 9.35 -2.73 8.76
C GLU A 346 9.43 -3.60 7.50
N TRP A 347 8.39 -3.55 6.68
CA TRP A 347 8.38 -4.25 5.39
C TRP A 347 9.37 -3.66 4.40
N GLY A 348 9.41 -2.33 4.28
CA GLY A 348 10.34 -1.63 3.41
C GLY A 348 11.78 -1.85 3.83
N ASP A 349 12.06 -1.86 5.14
CA ASP A 349 13.40 -2.14 5.67
C ASP A 349 13.88 -3.53 5.25
N SER A 350 13.03 -4.57 5.40
CA SER A 350 13.41 -5.94 5.00
C SER A 350 13.69 -6.02 3.50
N VAL A 351 12.77 -5.54 2.66
CA VAL A 351 12.95 -5.56 1.19
C VAL A 351 14.19 -4.76 0.78
N GLY A 352 14.39 -3.56 1.34
CA GLY A 352 15.55 -2.71 1.02
C GLY A 352 16.88 -3.37 1.36
N MET A 353 16.96 -4.06 2.50
CA MET A 353 18.15 -4.80 2.91
C MET A 353 18.40 -6.04 2.05
N GLU A 354 17.36 -6.80 1.72
CA GLU A 354 17.47 -7.97 0.84
C GLU A 354 17.91 -7.57 -0.57
N LEU A 355 17.40 -6.44 -1.09
CA LEU A 355 17.81 -5.91 -2.40
C LEU A 355 19.25 -5.38 -2.39
N ARG A 356 19.72 -4.78 -1.29
CA ARG A 356 21.13 -4.40 -1.15
C ARG A 356 22.05 -5.60 -1.30
N VAL A 357 21.68 -6.71 -0.67
CA VAL A 357 22.44 -7.96 -0.83
C VAL A 357 22.34 -8.49 -2.24
N LEU A 358 21.13 -8.52 -2.81
CA LEU A 358 20.94 -8.98 -4.20
C LEU A 358 21.78 -8.16 -5.17
N ASP A 359 21.81 -6.82 -5.05
CA ASP A 359 22.64 -5.93 -5.89
C ASP A 359 24.10 -6.32 -5.84
N SER A 360 24.63 -6.59 -4.64
CA SER A 360 26.03 -6.99 -4.46
C SER A 360 26.36 -8.39 -5.02
N ARG A 361 25.33 -9.20 -5.28
CA ARG A 361 25.46 -10.61 -5.70
C ARG A 361 24.77 -10.93 -7.03
N LEU A 362 24.34 -9.93 -7.79
CA LEU A 362 23.66 -10.13 -9.07
C LEU A 362 24.48 -10.94 -10.08
N ASP A 363 25.80 -10.87 -10.02
CA ASP A 363 26.72 -11.62 -10.90
C ASP A 363 26.65 -13.14 -10.69
N VAL A 364 26.30 -13.58 -9.48
CA VAL A 364 26.22 -15.01 -9.11
C VAL A 364 24.81 -15.50 -8.85
N ALA A 365 23.85 -14.59 -8.65
CA ALA A 365 22.46 -14.94 -8.38
C ALA A 365 21.83 -15.67 -9.60
N PRO A 366 21.23 -16.85 -9.42
CA PRO A 366 20.45 -17.49 -10.48
C PRO A 366 19.33 -16.56 -10.96
N GLY A 367 19.06 -16.51 -12.27
CA GLY A 367 18.09 -15.58 -12.87
C GLY A 367 16.68 -15.71 -12.28
N ASN A 368 16.30 -16.92 -11.86
CA ASN A 368 15.02 -17.23 -11.20
C ASN A 368 15.07 -17.08 -9.67
N TYR A 369 16.16 -16.62 -9.08
CA TYR A 369 16.25 -16.38 -7.64
C TYR A 369 15.30 -15.29 -7.19
N ARG A 370 14.63 -15.50 -6.05
CA ARG A 370 13.65 -14.58 -5.46
C ARG A 370 14.10 -14.24 -4.03
N PRO A 371 14.52 -12.98 -3.77
CA PRO A 371 15.01 -12.60 -2.45
C PRO A 371 13.93 -12.68 -1.37
N ASP A 372 12.69 -12.29 -1.70
CA ASP A 372 11.55 -12.40 -0.80
C ASP A 372 10.27 -12.79 -1.56
N SER A 373 9.84 -14.02 -1.36
CA SER A 373 8.60 -14.52 -1.99
C SER A 373 7.31 -14.03 -1.32
N LEU A 374 7.41 -13.42 -0.14
CA LEU A 374 6.26 -12.93 0.62
C LEU A 374 6.03 -11.43 0.41
N ARG A 375 7.09 -10.61 0.59
CA ARG A 375 6.99 -9.14 0.56
C ARG A 375 7.17 -8.56 -0.84
N ALA A 376 7.91 -9.26 -1.70
CA ALA A 376 8.21 -8.86 -3.06
C ALA A 376 8.10 -10.06 -4.03
N PRO A 377 6.91 -10.70 -4.15
CA PRO A 377 6.72 -11.96 -4.87
C PRO A 377 7.03 -11.88 -6.36
N ASP A 378 7.02 -10.70 -6.96
CA ASP A 378 7.26 -10.48 -8.39
C ASP A 378 8.73 -10.30 -8.73
N ILE A 379 9.62 -10.14 -7.72
CA ILE A 379 11.05 -9.94 -7.96
C ILE A 379 11.73 -11.28 -8.25
N TYR A 380 12.29 -11.36 -9.46
CA TYR A 380 13.29 -12.36 -9.84
C TYR A 380 14.58 -11.63 -10.20
N ALA A 381 15.74 -12.22 -9.92
CA ALA A 381 17.05 -11.59 -10.13
C ALA A 381 17.23 -11.06 -11.55
N ASP A 382 16.79 -11.81 -12.60
CA ASP A 382 16.87 -11.36 -14.00
C ASP A 382 15.97 -10.17 -14.29
N SER A 383 14.71 -10.18 -13.83
CA SER A 383 13.77 -9.08 -14.07
C SER A 383 14.18 -7.82 -13.29
N TYR A 384 14.68 -7.99 -12.08
CA TYR A 384 15.22 -6.93 -11.25
C TYR A 384 16.46 -6.28 -11.91
N ARG A 385 17.44 -7.09 -12.33
CA ARG A 385 18.62 -6.63 -13.06
C ARG A 385 18.24 -5.81 -14.30
N ALA A 386 17.30 -6.33 -15.12
CA ALA A 386 16.86 -5.63 -16.32
C ALA A 386 16.25 -4.25 -16.01
N ALA A 387 15.52 -4.12 -14.90
CA ALA A 387 14.89 -2.87 -14.48
C ALA A 387 15.93 -1.85 -13.98
N ILE A 388 16.84 -2.26 -13.07
CA ILE A 388 17.85 -1.34 -12.51
C ILE A 388 18.88 -0.89 -13.58
N ASP A 389 19.30 -1.79 -14.47
CA ASP A 389 20.19 -1.46 -15.58
C ASP A 389 19.52 -0.48 -16.55
N GLY A 390 18.26 -0.75 -16.89
CA GLY A 390 17.49 0.08 -17.82
C GLY A 390 17.11 1.46 -17.28
N LEU A 391 17.02 1.61 -15.95
CA LEU A 391 16.78 2.88 -15.26
C LEU A 391 18.07 3.53 -14.75
N SER A 392 19.20 2.80 -14.73
CA SER A 392 20.47 3.21 -14.13
C SER A 392 20.29 3.69 -12.67
N SER A 393 19.45 2.99 -11.91
CA SER A 393 19.01 3.39 -10.58
C SER A 393 18.56 2.14 -9.81
N SER A 394 18.94 2.02 -8.53
CA SER A 394 18.55 0.90 -7.67
C SER A 394 17.67 1.38 -6.50
N PRO A 395 16.62 0.65 -6.15
CA PRO A 395 15.80 0.92 -4.97
C PRO A 395 16.37 0.28 -3.69
N ALA A 396 17.55 -0.31 -3.75
CA ALA A 396 18.23 -0.89 -2.62
C ALA A 396 18.65 0.19 -1.61
N PHE A 397 18.76 -0.18 -0.35
CA PHE A 397 19.24 0.74 0.67
C PHE A 397 20.73 1.03 0.48
N ASP A 398 21.08 2.30 0.54
CA ASP A 398 22.47 2.75 0.70
C ASP A 398 22.98 2.43 2.13
N ASP A 399 24.23 2.77 2.41
CA ASP A 399 24.83 2.52 3.73
C ASP A 399 24.08 3.23 4.86
N ALA A 400 23.60 4.45 4.62
CA ALA A 400 22.82 5.21 5.61
C ALA A 400 21.48 4.53 5.89
N GLY A 401 20.78 4.07 4.86
CA GLY A 401 19.53 3.29 4.99
C GLY A 401 19.78 1.95 5.68
N SER A 402 20.87 1.26 5.36
CA SER A 402 21.22 -0.03 5.95
C SER A 402 21.55 0.07 7.45
N THR A 403 22.21 1.14 7.88
CA THR A 403 22.52 1.37 9.31
C THR A 403 21.26 1.68 10.14
N ALA A 404 20.25 2.30 9.52
CA ALA A 404 18.97 2.59 10.15
C ALA A 404 17.98 1.42 10.09
N ALA A 405 18.27 0.37 9.31
CA ALA A 405 17.38 -0.77 9.12
C ALA A 405 17.13 -1.52 10.42
N SER A 406 15.96 -2.13 10.52
CA SER A 406 15.55 -2.91 11.68
C SER A 406 16.45 -4.14 11.88
N ARG A 407 16.47 -4.66 13.12
CA ARG A 407 17.19 -5.91 13.43
C ARG A 407 16.71 -7.08 12.57
N ALA A 408 15.38 -7.18 12.36
CA ALA A 408 14.79 -8.22 11.53
C ALA A 408 15.22 -8.09 10.06
N ALA A 409 15.25 -6.88 9.52
CA ALA A 409 15.66 -6.63 8.14
C ALA A 409 17.14 -7.04 7.89
N ARG A 410 18.03 -6.77 8.84
CA ARG A 410 19.43 -7.21 8.75
C ARG A 410 19.55 -8.73 8.78
N ALA A 411 18.72 -9.40 9.59
CA ALA A 411 18.71 -10.86 9.63
C ALA A 411 18.14 -11.47 8.34
N ASP A 412 17.10 -10.85 7.73
CA ASP A 412 16.59 -11.25 6.40
C ASP A 412 17.69 -11.12 5.33
N ALA A 413 18.50 -10.06 5.37
CA ALA A 413 19.65 -9.88 4.48
C ALA A 413 20.73 -10.98 4.65
N ASP A 414 21.00 -11.41 5.87
CA ASP A 414 21.92 -12.54 6.14
C ASP A 414 21.43 -13.84 5.48
N ARG A 415 20.12 -14.08 5.47
CA ARG A 415 19.52 -15.22 4.76
C ARG A 415 19.83 -15.15 3.26
N VAL A 416 19.63 -13.99 2.63
CA VAL A 416 19.90 -13.79 1.18
C VAL A 416 21.38 -13.99 0.89
N LEU A 417 22.27 -13.43 1.72
CA LEU A 417 23.74 -13.63 1.61
C LEU A 417 24.08 -15.13 1.64
N TYR A 418 23.53 -15.87 2.58
CA TYR A 418 23.76 -17.30 2.73
C TYR A 418 23.23 -18.09 1.53
N GLU A 419 21.99 -17.83 1.10
CA GLU A 419 21.37 -18.50 -0.05
C GLU A 419 22.13 -18.24 -1.36
N LEU A 420 22.75 -17.06 -1.51
CA LEU A 420 23.57 -16.71 -2.66
C LEU A 420 25.05 -17.10 -2.51
N GLY A 421 25.38 -17.93 -1.53
CA GLY A 421 26.71 -18.54 -1.39
C GLY A 421 27.79 -17.56 -0.90
N ALA A 422 27.42 -16.49 -0.18
CA ALA A 422 28.41 -15.58 0.42
C ALA A 422 29.28 -16.30 1.46
N ILE A 423 28.72 -17.32 2.10
CA ILE A 423 29.43 -18.28 2.93
C ILE A 423 28.95 -19.70 2.60
N THR A 424 29.88 -20.63 2.47
CA THR A 424 29.59 -22.04 2.23
C THR A 424 30.15 -22.88 3.33
N ILE A 425 29.42 -23.94 3.68
CA ILE A 425 29.84 -24.94 4.67
C ILE A 425 29.71 -26.31 4.02
N GLU A 426 30.84 -27.01 3.91
CA GLU A 426 30.92 -28.33 3.27
C GLU A 426 31.64 -29.31 4.16
N THR A 427 31.37 -30.62 4.01
CA THR A 427 32.14 -31.64 4.69
C THR A 427 33.59 -31.63 4.17
N ALA A 428 34.57 -31.58 5.08
CA ALA A 428 35.98 -31.60 4.72
C ALA A 428 36.55 -33.00 4.91
N GLU A 429 37.39 -33.45 3.98
CA GLU A 429 38.15 -34.71 4.11
C GLU A 429 39.40 -34.56 5.00
N ALA A 430 39.58 -33.38 5.62
CA ALA A 430 40.76 -33.11 6.44
C ALA A 430 40.66 -33.75 7.83
N ALA A 431 41.71 -34.42 8.22
CA ALA A 431 41.84 -34.93 9.59
C ALA A 431 42.31 -33.79 10.52
N ILE A 432 41.35 -33.19 11.25
CA ILE A 432 41.68 -32.30 12.36
C ILE A 432 41.76 -33.13 13.63
N VAL A 433 42.89 -33.07 14.33
CA VAL A 433 43.03 -33.63 15.66
C VAL A 433 42.84 -32.49 16.67
N CYS A 434 41.77 -32.58 17.48
CA CYS A 434 41.57 -31.64 18.57
C CYS A 434 42.56 -31.94 19.69
N GLU A 435 43.50 -31.03 19.94
CA GLU A 435 44.31 -31.11 21.16
C GLU A 435 43.50 -30.66 22.38
N PRO A 436 43.52 -31.38 23.48
CA PRO A 436 42.82 -31.00 24.70
C PRO A 436 43.24 -29.59 25.15
N GLY A 437 42.26 -28.68 25.31
CA GLY A 437 42.50 -27.31 25.75
C GLY A 437 42.63 -26.26 24.61
N THR A 438 42.57 -26.67 23.35
CA THR A 438 42.54 -25.74 22.17
C THR A 438 41.11 -25.45 21.68
N GLU A 439 40.14 -26.06 22.36
CA GLU A 439 38.71 -25.91 22.02
C GLU A 439 38.21 -24.49 22.32
N SER A 440 37.51 -23.91 21.38
CA SER A 440 36.85 -22.60 21.54
C SER A 440 35.36 -22.77 21.68
N ALA A 441 34.76 -22.06 22.62
CA ALA A 441 33.31 -21.92 22.75
C ALA A 441 32.94 -20.45 22.44
N GLY A 442 31.88 -20.24 21.70
CA GLY A 442 31.33 -18.91 21.45
C GLY A 442 31.37 -18.45 19.98
N GLU A 443 31.75 -17.22 19.78
CA GLU A 443 31.67 -16.54 18.47
C GLU A 443 33.06 -16.44 17.83
N LEU A 444 33.16 -16.84 16.55
CA LEU A 444 34.35 -16.69 15.72
C LEU A 444 34.08 -15.71 14.58
N LEU A 445 34.98 -14.74 14.42
CA LEU A 445 34.93 -13.75 13.34
C LEU A 445 35.65 -14.31 12.11
N LEU A 446 34.93 -14.39 10.99
CA LEU A 446 35.44 -14.80 9.69
C LEU A 446 35.57 -13.58 8.76
N ARG A 447 36.73 -13.41 8.14
CA ARG A 447 36.97 -12.32 7.19
C ARG A 447 36.65 -12.79 5.77
N SER A 448 36.38 -11.83 4.89
CA SER A 448 36.27 -12.07 3.46
C SER A 448 37.48 -12.85 2.92
N GLY A 449 37.24 -13.84 2.08
CA GLY A 449 38.26 -14.71 1.52
C GLY A 449 38.88 -15.73 2.49
N SER A 450 38.42 -15.79 3.77
CA SER A 450 38.93 -16.79 4.72
C SER A 450 38.35 -18.16 4.42
N GLN A 451 39.20 -19.18 4.63
CA GLN A 451 38.81 -20.58 4.76
C GLN A 451 39.15 -21.07 6.15
N LEU A 452 38.27 -21.82 6.72
CA LEU A 452 38.43 -22.40 8.03
C LEU A 452 37.96 -23.87 8.00
N VAL A 453 38.73 -24.77 8.54
CA VAL A 453 38.26 -26.13 8.79
C VAL A 453 37.97 -26.28 10.28
N MET A 454 36.79 -26.79 10.61
CA MET A 454 36.33 -26.94 12.00
C MET A 454 35.84 -28.35 12.24
N LEU A 455 36.06 -28.83 13.47
CA LEU A 455 35.49 -30.07 13.99
C LEU A 455 34.81 -29.75 15.33
N THR A 456 33.55 -30.14 15.49
CA THR A 456 32.82 -29.98 16.75
C THR A 456 33.04 -31.24 17.63
N THR A 457 33.07 -31.07 18.94
CA THR A 457 33.27 -32.16 19.93
C THR A 457 32.06 -33.08 20.09
N GLY A 458 31.01 -32.87 19.30
CA GLY A 458 29.76 -33.63 19.21
C GLY A 458 28.82 -32.93 18.23
N PRO A 459 27.64 -33.52 17.98
CA PRO A 459 26.64 -32.85 17.14
C PRO A 459 26.31 -31.46 17.71
N ALA A 460 26.41 -30.44 16.87
CA ALA A 460 26.22 -29.07 17.29
C ALA A 460 25.43 -28.25 16.24
N GLU A 461 24.67 -27.27 16.67
CA GLU A 461 24.07 -26.28 15.80
C GLU A 461 24.99 -25.06 15.66
N ILE A 462 25.31 -24.70 14.43
CA ILE A 462 26.13 -23.56 14.08
C ILE A 462 25.20 -22.46 13.51
N GLY A 463 25.27 -21.28 14.07
CA GLY A 463 24.62 -20.09 13.53
C GLY A 463 25.58 -19.21 12.77
N LEU A 464 25.14 -18.67 11.64
CA LEU A 464 25.88 -17.72 10.82
C LEU A 464 25.18 -16.39 10.79
N ARG A 465 25.94 -15.29 10.95
CA ARG A 465 25.43 -13.93 10.79
C ARG A 465 26.51 -12.99 10.26
N ALA A 466 26.11 -11.96 9.51
CA ALA A 466 26.98 -10.88 9.07
C ALA A 466 26.41 -9.51 9.47
N LEU A 467 25.19 -9.22 9.07
CA LEU A 467 24.52 -7.95 9.27
C LEU A 467 23.56 -7.99 10.47
N GLY A 468 22.95 -9.14 10.75
CA GLY A 468 22.01 -9.36 11.83
C GLY A 468 22.67 -9.46 13.20
N ASP A 469 21.87 -9.32 14.25
CA ASP A 469 22.34 -9.48 15.64
C ASP A 469 22.30 -10.95 16.11
N GLU A 470 21.39 -11.76 15.50
CA GLU A 470 21.22 -13.18 15.80
C GLU A 470 21.02 -13.98 14.50
N PRO A 471 21.52 -15.23 14.41
CA PRO A 471 21.35 -16.06 13.23
C PRO A 471 19.89 -16.55 13.12
N LEU A 472 19.31 -16.38 11.91
CA LEU A 472 18.00 -16.95 11.60
C LEU A 472 18.05 -18.49 11.47
N PRO A 473 16.91 -19.20 11.59
CA PRO A 473 16.86 -20.65 11.32
C PRO A 473 17.45 -21.05 9.96
N ALA A 474 17.24 -20.21 8.93
CA ALA A 474 17.76 -20.44 7.58
C ALA A 474 19.29 -20.34 7.48
N THR A 475 19.95 -19.65 8.42
CA THR A 475 21.41 -19.51 8.49
C THR A 475 22.02 -20.43 9.55
N ARG A 476 21.28 -21.42 10.04
CA ARG A 476 21.75 -22.42 11.01
C ARG A 476 22.08 -23.72 10.31
N VAL A 477 23.22 -24.29 10.65
CA VAL A 477 23.74 -25.53 10.06
C VAL A 477 24.02 -26.53 11.17
N GLN A 478 23.68 -27.80 10.95
CA GLN A 478 24.00 -28.88 11.86
C GLN A 478 25.39 -29.42 11.58
N ALA A 479 26.28 -29.36 12.57
CA ALA A 479 27.57 -29.99 12.54
C ALA A 479 27.45 -31.40 13.11
N PRO A 480 27.88 -32.46 12.38
CA PRO A 480 27.69 -33.85 12.81
C PRO A 480 28.56 -34.27 13.98
N GLY A 481 29.64 -33.56 14.26
CA GLY A 481 30.55 -33.87 15.38
C GLY A 481 31.57 -34.96 15.11
N ASP A 482 31.40 -35.78 14.08
CA ASP A 482 32.28 -36.88 13.68
C ASP A 482 33.07 -36.57 12.39
N ARG A 483 32.78 -35.46 11.74
CA ARG A 483 33.40 -35.03 10.48
C ARG A 483 33.80 -33.58 10.54
N ALA A 484 34.94 -33.28 9.96
CA ALA A 484 35.40 -31.92 9.80
C ALA A 484 34.51 -31.19 8.77
N MET A 485 34.25 -29.91 9.01
CA MET A 485 33.52 -29.03 8.11
C MET A 485 34.43 -27.90 7.63
N ARG A 486 34.40 -27.62 6.33
CA ARG A 486 35.09 -26.46 5.74
C ARG A 486 34.12 -25.33 5.62
N VAL A 487 34.45 -24.19 6.20
CA VAL A 487 33.74 -22.94 6.09
C VAL A 487 34.54 -22.01 5.16
N THR A 488 33.96 -21.57 4.07
CA THR A 488 34.58 -20.65 3.12
C THR A 488 33.75 -19.40 2.98
N VAL A 489 34.38 -18.22 3.15
CA VAL A 489 33.77 -16.91 2.94
C VAL A 489 34.21 -16.37 1.59
N ASP A 490 33.27 -15.93 0.77
CA ASP A 490 33.55 -15.36 -0.56
C ASP A 490 34.42 -14.10 -0.44
N ALA A 491 35.53 -14.06 -1.18
CA ALA A 491 36.48 -12.96 -1.20
C ALA A 491 35.93 -11.65 -1.84
N ARG A 492 34.78 -11.73 -2.52
CA ARG A 492 34.11 -10.60 -3.19
C ARG A 492 33.27 -9.74 -2.26
N LEU A 493 33.24 -10.02 -0.97
CA LEU A 493 32.50 -9.27 0.05
C LEU A 493 33.49 -8.55 0.99
N PRO A 494 34.12 -7.45 0.57
CA PRO A 494 35.25 -6.85 1.29
C PRO A 494 34.88 -6.22 2.65
N GLU A 495 33.64 -5.84 2.85
CA GLU A 495 33.20 -5.08 4.02
C GLU A 495 32.45 -5.92 5.06
N GLU A 496 31.98 -7.13 4.72
CA GLU A 496 31.17 -7.94 5.59
C GLU A 496 32.00 -8.98 6.35
N GLN A 497 31.89 -8.94 7.65
CA GLN A 497 32.55 -9.89 8.54
C GLN A 497 31.53 -10.91 9.06
N TRP A 498 31.65 -12.15 8.62
CA TRP A 498 30.79 -13.20 9.11
C TRP A 498 31.18 -13.60 10.53
N ARG A 499 30.16 -13.86 11.33
CA ARG A 499 30.29 -14.41 12.67
C ARG A 499 29.70 -15.80 12.70
N LEU A 500 30.54 -16.77 13.05
CA LEU A 500 30.15 -18.14 13.26
C LEU A 500 29.94 -18.33 14.75
N MET A 501 28.81 -18.85 15.14
CA MET A 501 28.39 -19.03 16.52
C MET A 501 28.05 -20.51 16.77
N LEU A 502 28.56 -21.10 17.85
CA LEU A 502 28.07 -22.36 18.34
C LEU A 502 26.83 -22.13 19.20
N LEU A 503 25.67 -22.60 18.75
CA LEU A 503 24.38 -22.38 19.40
C LEU A 503 24.04 -23.44 20.45
N SER A 504 24.71 -24.61 20.42
CA SER A 504 24.54 -25.66 21.42
C SER A 504 25.37 -25.32 22.67
N ALA A 505 24.74 -25.32 23.83
CA ALA A 505 25.32 -24.79 25.08
C ALA A 505 26.64 -25.46 25.49
N ASP A 506 26.81 -26.74 25.18
CA ASP A 506 28.00 -27.54 25.55
C ASP A 506 28.93 -27.81 24.35
N ALA A 507 28.61 -27.22 23.19
CA ALA A 507 29.40 -27.46 21.99
C ALA A 507 30.73 -26.67 22.04
N ARG A 508 31.79 -27.31 21.65
CA ARG A 508 33.12 -26.72 21.42
C ARG A 508 33.60 -27.10 20.04
N ALA A 509 34.41 -26.28 19.46
CA ALA A 509 34.98 -26.54 18.16
C ALA A 509 36.50 -26.35 18.17
N CYS A 510 37.16 -27.20 17.42
CA CYS A 510 38.57 -27.07 17.08
C CYS A 510 38.67 -26.50 15.67
N PHE A 511 39.64 -25.63 15.44
CA PHE A 511 39.84 -24.96 14.18
C PHE A 511 41.21 -25.29 13.60
N GLY A 512 41.26 -25.62 12.31
CA GLY A 512 42.46 -25.82 11.53
C GLY A 512 42.47 -24.85 10.31
N SER A 513 43.62 -24.42 9.89
CA SER A 513 43.83 -23.58 8.71
C SER A 513 43.92 -24.43 7.42
#